data_0949f85e685a39f46c2849d10ce50616
#
_entry.id   0949f85e685a39f46c2849d10ce50616
#
_cell.length_a   1.000
_cell.length_b   1.000
_cell.length_c   1.000
_cell.angle_alpha   90.00
_cell.angle_beta   90.00
_cell.angle_gamma   90.00
#
_symmetry.space_group_name_H-M   'P 1'
#
loop_
_entity.id
_entity.type
_entity.pdbx_description
1 polymer ?
#
loop_
_entity_poly.entity_id
_entity_poly.type
_entity_poly.pdbx_seq_one_letter_code
_entity_poly.pdbx_strand_id
1 'polypeptide(L)'
;MTSVNVNGIRAAAKKGLVEWLAGTEADVICLQEVRSEPEQLPVELRDLDGWHAVWAPAATKGRAGVAILSRREPQRTATGFGSAEFDGSGRYVEIDLPGLTVASLYLPSGEVGTERQDEKERFMAEFLVHLTALRARAAADGREVVVCGDWNIAHRPEDLKNWKANQKSAGFLPEERAWLSRVYDEAGYVDVVRALHPDRTGPYTWWSYRGRAFDNDSGWRIDLQVATPGLAAKAVEAYVERAATHAERWSDHAPVTAVFDLNN
;
A
#
# COMPACT_ATOMS: atom_id res chain seq x y z
N MET A 1 12.19 -2.61 1.24
CA MET A 1 11.05 -2.02 0.52
C MET A 1 10.01 -1.54 1.51
N THR A 2 9.52 -0.33 1.36
CA THR A 2 8.60 0.29 2.32
C THR A 2 7.34 0.79 1.63
N SER A 3 6.18 0.70 2.27
CA SER A 3 4.91 1.25 1.82
C SER A 3 4.29 2.12 2.90
N VAL A 4 3.73 3.28 2.53
CA VAL A 4 3.04 4.14 3.47
C VAL A 4 2.00 5.05 2.81
N ASN A 5 0.80 5.06 3.36
CA ASN A 5 -0.20 6.08 3.07
C ASN A 5 0.19 7.38 3.82
N VAL A 6 0.46 8.45 3.07
CA VAL A 6 0.97 9.72 3.63
C VAL A 6 -0.14 10.69 4.03
N ASN A 7 -1.40 10.36 3.76
CA ASN A 7 -2.59 11.19 4.07
C ASN A 7 -2.42 12.67 3.68
N GLY A 8 -1.86 12.89 2.49
CA GLY A 8 -1.54 14.21 1.95
C GLY A 8 -0.07 14.61 2.17
N ILE A 9 0.73 14.40 1.13
CA ILE A 9 2.19 14.52 1.16
C ILE A 9 2.69 15.90 1.64
N ARG A 10 1.98 16.98 1.30
CA ARG A 10 2.34 18.34 1.74
C ARG A 10 2.16 18.56 3.25
N ALA A 11 1.18 17.90 3.84
CA ALA A 11 0.97 17.95 5.28
C ALA A 11 1.96 17.04 6.02
N ALA A 12 2.23 15.85 5.48
CA ALA A 12 3.22 14.91 6.02
C ALA A 12 4.64 15.50 5.97
N ALA A 13 5.01 16.19 4.88
CA ALA A 13 6.30 16.85 4.74
C ALA A 13 6.59 17.85 5.87
N LYS A 14 5.58 18.60 6.30
CA LYS A 14 5.71 19.57 7.41
C LYS A 14 5.84 18.93 8.79
N LYS A 15 5.65 17.62 8.91
CA LYS A 15 5.56 16.89 10.17
C LYS A 15 6.64 15.81 10.34
N GLY A 16 7.59 15.68 9.40
CA GLY A 16 8.70 14.74 9.53
C GLY A 16 8.86 13.72 8.38
N LEU A 17 8.01 13.75 7.34
CA LEU A 17 8.18 12.86 6.19
C LEU A 17 9.52 13.10 5.46
N VAL A 18 9.97 14.35 5.36
CA VAL A 18 11.23 14.70 4.67
C VAL A 18 12.41 14.11 5.43
N GLU A 19 12.44 14.26 6.74
CA GLU A 19 13.47 13.71 7.62
C GLU A 19 13.45 12.17 7.59
N TRP A 20 12.28 11.57 7.58
CA TRP A 20 12.13 10.12 7.44
C TRP A 20 12.67 9.62 6.09
N LEU A 21 12.35 10.31 4.99
CA LEU A 21 12.88 9.97 3.65
C LEU A 21 14.40 10.10 3.57
N ALA A 22 14.98 11.10 4.25
CA ALA A 22 16.43 11.29 4.28
C ALA A 22 17.16 10.19 5.09
N GLY A 23 16.48 9.61 6.09
CA GLY A 23 17.05 8.59 6.96
C GLY A 23 16.73 7.14 6.56
N THR A 24 15.87 6.92 5.56
CA THR A 24 15.44 5.55 5.20
C THR A 24 16.51 4.79 4.41
N GLU A 25 16.67 3.51 4.74
CA GLU A 25 17.52 2.56 3.99
C GLU A 25 16.74 1.79 2.90
N ALA A 26 15.49 2.14 2.67
CA ALA A 26 14.66 1.48 1.67
C ALA A 26 15.21 1.69 0.25
N ASP A 27 15.20 0.63 -0.58
CA ASP A 27 15.52 0.71 -2.01
C ASP A 27 14.32 1.19 -2.84
N VAL A 28 13.10 0.87 -2.38
CA VAL A 28 11.84 1.25 -3.03
C VAL A 28 10.83 1.67 -1.96
N ILE A 29 10.14 2.78 -2.22
CA ILE A 29 9.07 3.30 -1.37
C ILE A 29 7.80 3.47 -2.20
N CYS A 30 6.70 2.88 -1.74
CA CYS A 30 5.37 3.03 -2.31
C CYS A 30 4.55 4.00 -1.45
N LEU A 31 4.06 5.08 -2.06
CA LEU A 31 3.28 6.11 -1.38
C LEU A 31 1.82 6.05 -1.83
N GLN A 32 0.90 6.26 -0.89
CA GLN A 32 -0.53 6.36 -1.16
C GLN A 32 -1.07 7.66 -0.56
N GLU A 33 -2.22 8.11 -1.05
CA GLU A 33 -2.87 9.38 -0.68
C GLU A 33 -1.93 10.59 -0.75
N VAL A 34 -1.18 10.69 -1.85
CA VAL A 34 -0.29 11.83 -2.12
C VAL A 34 -1.06 13.14 -2.16
N ARG A 35 -2.28 13.16 -2.76
CA ARG A 35 -3.21 14.31 -2.81
C ARG A 35 -2.57 15.60 -3.33
N SER A 36 -1.63 15.48 -4.25
CA SER A 36 -0.89 16.61 -4.82
C SER A 36 -0.46 16.30 -6.24
N GLU A 37 -0.48 17.33 -7.10
CA GLU A 37 0.20 17.27 -8.39
C GLU A 37 1.72 17.38 -8.18
N PRO A 38 2.55 16.83 -9.07
CA PRO A 38 4.02 16.91 -8.96
C PRO A 38 4.55 18.34 -8.80
N GLU A 39 3.94 19.29 -9.52
CA GLU A 39 4.34 20.72 -9.48
C GLU A 39 4.02 21.40 -8.14
N GLN A 40 3.14 20.81 -7.36
CA GLN A 40 2.70 21.32 -6.05
C GLN A 40 3.45 20.69 -4.87
N LEU A 41 4.34 19.75 -5.16
CA LEU A 41 5.17 19.14 -4.12
C LEU A 41 6.08 20.18 -3.46
N PRO A 42 6.38 20.03 -2.17
CA PRO A 42 7.49 20.73 -1.52
C PRO A 42 8.78 20.54 -2.33
N VAL A 43 9.64 21.56 -2.34
CA VAL A 43 10.89 21.52 -3.12
C VAL A 43 11.76 20.31 -2.75
N GLU A 44 11.78 19.95 -1.47
CA GLU A 44 12.52 18.81 -0.94
C GLU A 44 12.02 17.45 -1.46
N LEU A 45 10.82 17.42 -2.04
CA LEU A 45 10.20 16.20 -2.59
C LEU A 45 10.07 16.20 -4.11
N ARG A 46 10.46 17.29 -4.78
CA ARG A 46 10.48 17.37 -6.26
C ARG A 46 11.74 16.74 -6.84
N ASP A 47 12.88 17.08 -6.23
CA ASP A 47 14.21 16.67 -6.69
C ASP A 47 14.86 15.82 -5.59
N LEU A 48 14.29 14.62 -5.36
CA LEU A 48 14.80 13.68 -4.36
C LEU A 48 16.11 13.07 -4.88
N ASP A 49 17.25 13.57 -4.38
CA ASP A 49 18.56 13.07 -4.77
C ASP A 49 18.68 11.56 -4.50
N GLY A 50 19.17 10.84 -5.53
CA GLY A 50 19.30 9.39 -5.48
C GLY A 50 17.98 8.60 -5.58
N TRP A 51 16.87 9.24 -5.99
CA TRP A 51 15.61 8.58 -6.25
C TRP A 51 15.05 8.85 -7.64
N HIS A 52 14.54 7.80 -8.27
CA HIS A 52 13.69 7.90 -9.45
C HIS A 52 12.22 7.85 -9.00
N ALA A 53 11.50 8.95 -9.20
CA ALA A 53 10.13 9.09 -8.73
C ALA A 53 9.11 8.93 -9.87
N VAL A 54 8.12 8.08 -9.68
CA VAL A 54 7.00 7.90 -10.60
C VAL A 54 5.71 8.27 -9.86
N TRP A 55 5.06 9.33 -10.32
CA TRP A 55 3.85 9.89 -9.73
C TRP A 55 2.63 9.56 -10.57
N ALA A 56 1.55 9.11 -9.95
CA ALA A 56 0.24 8.90 -10.55
C ALA A 56 -0.81 9.71 -9.79
N PRO A 57 -0.95 11.03 -10.07
CA PRO A 57 -1.98 11.85 -9.46
C PRO A 57 -3.37 11.43 -9.94
N ALA A 58 -4.40 11.74 -9.17
CA ALA A 58 -5.78 11.56 -9.60
C ALA A 58 -6.22 12.71 -10.49
N ALA A 59 -7.07 12.43 -11.49
CA ALA A 59 -7.69 13.46 -12.33
C ALA A 59 -8.48 14.49 -11.48
N THR A 60 -9.05 14.04 -10.35
CA THR A 60 -9.68 14.93 -9.37
C THR A 60 -8.64 15.44 -8.38
N LYS A 61 -8.31 16.73 -8.49
CA LYS A 61 -7.30 17.39 -7.63
C LYS A 61 -7.54 17.21 -6.14
N GLY A 62 -6.47 16.97 -5.39
CA GLY A 62 -6.49 16.85 -3.94
C GLY A 62 -7.08 15.54 -3.40
N ARG A 63 -7.31 14.57 -4.27
CA ARG A 63 -7.80 13.23 -3.91
C ARG A 63 -6.79 12.16 -4.30
N ALA A 64 -6.81 11.03 -3.60
CA ALA A 64 -5.97 9.87 -3.89
C ALA A 64 -4.52 10.24 -4.29
N GLY A 65 -4.03 9.70 -5.39
CA GLY A 65 -2.65 9.87 -5.84
C GLY A 65 -1.74 8.84 -5.19
N VAL A 66 -1.03 8.09 -6.03
CA VAL A 66 -0.01 7.13 -5.59
C VAL A 66 1.32 7.45 -6.23
N ALA A 67 2.40 6.96 -5.63
CA ALA A 67 3.73 7.12 -6.21
C ALA A 67 4.63 5.94 -5.85
N ILE A 68 5.70 5.78 -6.61
CA ILE A 68 6.81 4.90 -6.29
C ILE A 68 8.11 5.71 -6.40
N LEU A 69 8.92 5.65 -5.36
CA LEU A 69 10.30 6.13 -5.34
C LEU A 69 11.22 4.91 -5.40
N SER A 70 12.18 4.89 -6.31
CA SER A 70 13.13 3.79 -6.46
C SER A 70 14.57 4.29 -6.52
N ARG A 71 15.50 3.62 -5.84
CA ARG A 71 16.95 3.89 -5.95
C ARG A 71 17.51 3.49 -7.32
N ARG A 72 16.83 2.56 -7.99
CA ARG A 72 17.21 2.12 -9.35
C ARG A 72 16.25 2.72 -10.36
N GLU A 73 16.77 3.12 -11.50
CA GLU A 73 15.96 3.60 -12.61
C GLU A 73 15.03 2.49 -13.13
N PRO A 74 13.71 2.73 -13.20
CA PRO A 74 12.77 1.76 -13.74
C PRO A 74 13.00 1.51 -15.24
N GLN A 75 12.94 0.25 -15.64
CA GLN A 75 12.97 -0.16 -17.06
C GLN A 75 11.65 0.17 -17.77
N ARG A 76 10.54 0.15 -17.03
CA ARG A 76 9.19 0.48 -17.49
C ARG A 76 8.39 1.08 -16.34
N THR A 77 7.48 1.97 -16.68
CA THR A 77 6.47 2.51 -15.75
C THR A 77 5.09 2.43 -16.38
N ALA A 78 4.05 2.24 -15.56
CA ALA A 78 2.67 2.33 -15.99
C ALA A 78 1.78 2.89 -14.88
N THR A 79 0.83 3.73 -15.24
CA THR A 79 -0.21 4.27 -14.36
C THR A 79 -1.56 3.66 -14.76
N GLY A 80 -2.38 3.33 -13.75
CA GLY A 80 -3.61 2.58 -14.00
C GLY A 80 -3.35 1.09 -14.27
N PHE A 81 -4.42 0.33 -14.38
CA PHE A 81 -4.36 -1.12 -14.56
C PHE A 81 -5.25 -1.64 -15.71
N GLY A 82 -5.65 -0.74 -16.63
CA GLY A 82 -6.47 -1.04 -17.80
C GLY A 82 -7.97 -0.92 -17.55
N SER A 83 -8.38 -0.27 -16.47
CA SER A 83 -9.78 -0.02 -16.15
C SER A 83 -10.26 1.29 -16.78
N ALA A 84 -11.34 1.23 -17.52
CA ALA A 84 -11.97 2.45 -18.06
C ALA A 84 -12.52 3.37 -16.96
N GLU A 85 -12.92 2.81 -15.82
CA GLU A 85 -13.44 3.57 -14.68
C GLU A 85 -12.33 4.12 -13.79
N PHE A 86 -11.25 3.35 -13.56
CA PHE A 86 -10.30 3.62 -12.46
C PHE A 86 -8.93 4.15 -12.88
N ASP A 87 -8.52 4.05 -14.15
CA ASP A 87 -7.15 4.44 -14.56
C ASP A 87 -6.82 5.91 -14.28
N GLY A 88 -7.81 6.81 -14.36
CA GLY A 88 -7.65 8.22 -13.99
C GLY A 88 -7.80 8.53 -12.50
N SER A 89 -8.04 7.55 -11.65
CA SER A 89 -8.36 7.76 -10.23
C SER A 89 -7.15 8.00 -9.32
N GLY A 90 -5.91 7.81 -9.84
CA GLY A 90 -4.69 7.95 -9.05
C GLY A 90 -4.56 6.91 -7.94
N ARG A 91 -4.96 5.65 -8.21
CA ARG A 91 -5.00 4.57 -7.22
C ARG A 91 -4.01 3.45 -7.48
N TYR A 92 -3.33 3.46 -8.64
CA TYR A 92 -2.39 2.42 -9.02
C TYR A 92 -1.28 2.96 -9.90
N VAL A 93 -0.05 2.56 -9.59
CA VAL A 93 1.14 2.78 -10.41
C VAL A 93 2.06 1.57 -10.26
N GLU A 94 2.72 1.17 -11.34
CA GLU A 94 3.70 0.09 -11.33
C GLU A 94 5.00 0.49 -12.01
N ILE A 95 6.09 -0.10 -11.57
CA ILE A 95 7.41 -0.02 -12.18
C ILE A 95 8.00 -1.43 -12.39
N ASP A 96 8.72 -1.61 -13.47
CA ASP A 96 9.53 -2.80 -13.71
C ASP A 96 11.00 -2.48 -13.42
N LEU A 97 11.60 -3.26 -12.53
CA LEU A 97 13.01 -3.32 -12.20
C LEU A 97 13.60 -4.64 -12.68
N PRO A 98 14.93 -4.80 -12.77
CA PRO A 98 15.53 -6.08 -13.07
C PRO A 98 15.04 -7.18 -12.11
N GLY A 99 14.35 -8.19 -12.65
CA GLY A 99 13.82 -9.34 -11.89
C GLY A 99 12.58 -9.03 -11.01
N LEU A 100 12.04 -7.81 -11.00
CA LEU A 100 11.00 -7.42 -10.07
C LEU A 100 10.03 -6.40 -10.69
N THR A 101 8.73 -6.62 -10.55
CA THR A 101 7.69 -5.62 -10.75
C THR A 101 7.17 -5.16 -9.38
N VAL A 102 7.19 -3.86 -9.14
CA VAL A 102 6.65 -3.24 -7.92
C VAL A 102 5.46 -2.39 -8.26
N ALA A 103 4.38 -2.52 -7.51
CA ALA A 103 3.20 -1.66 -7.65
C ALA A 103 2.83 -0.99 -6.33
N SER A 104 2.35 0.25 -6.43
CA SER A 104 1.73 1.00 -5.32
C SER A 104 0.22 1.08 -5.55
N LEU A 105 -0.54 0.58 -4.57
CA LEU A 105 -1.99 0.48 -4.60
C LEU A 105 -2.62 1.35 -3.51
N TYR A 106 -3.65 2.09 -3.87
CA TYR A 106 -4.60 2.72 -2.93
C TYR A 106 -6.02 2.25 -3.25
N LEU A 107 -6.45 1.15 -2.64
CA LEU A 107 -7.78 0.57 -2.82
C LEU A 107 -8.85 1.50 -2.22
N PRO A 108 -10.02 1.71 -2.86
CA PRO A 108 -11.09 2.51 -2.28
C PRO A 108 -11.47 2.08 -0.86
N SER A 109 -11.66 3.03 0.05
CA SER A 109 -11.98 2.70 1.46
C SER A 109 -13.38 2.10 1.63
N GLY A 110 -14.32 2.48 0.76
CA GLY A 110 -15.72 2.09 0.89
C GLY A 110 -16.45 2.85 2.01
N GLU A 111 -17.77 2.73 2.01
CA GLU A 111 -18.66 3.18 3.07
C GLU A 111 -19.99 2.43 2.93
N VAL A 112 -20.30 1.59 3.90
CA VAL A 112 -21.45 0.67 3.84
C VAL A 112 -22.75 1.42 3.55
N GLY A 113 -23.53 0.94 2.57
CA GLY A 113 -24.81 1.50 2.18
C GLY A 113 -24.71 2.78 1.34
N THR A 114 -23.55 3.07 0.75
CA THR A 114 -23.36 4.21 -0.16
C THR A 114 -22.71 3.78 -1.47
N GLU A 115 -22.76 4.63 -2.50
CA GLU A 115 -22.08 4.45 -3.78
C GLU A 115 -20.55 4.22 -3.65
N ARG A 116 -19.95 4.64 -2.53
CA ARG A 116 -18.52 4.42 -2.26
C ARG A 116 -18.22 2.94 -1.98
N GLN A 117 -19.18 2.20 -1.41
CA GLN A 117 -19.02 0.76 -1.24
C GLN A 117 -19.16 0.05 -2.59
N ASP A 118 -20.12 0.48 -3.41
CA ASP A 118 -20.30 -0.08 -4.75
C ASP A 118 -19.08 0.19 -5.65
N GLU A 119 -18.48 1.39 -5.56
CA GLU A 119 -17.19 1.72 -6.21
C GLU A 119 -16.09 0.76 -5.79
N LYS A 120 -15.96 0.51 -4.48
CA LYS A 120 -14.97 -0.41 -3.94
C LYS A 120 -15.15 -1.83 -4.47
N GLU A 121 -16.36 -2.31 -4.52
CA GLU A 121 -16.69 -3.66 -5.01
C GLU A 121 -16.35 -3.81 -6.50
N ARG A 122 -16.68 -2.81 -7.34
CA ARG A 122 -16.30 -2.81 -8.76
C ARG A 122 -14.78 -2.77 -8.93
N PHE A 123 -14.09 -1.92 -8.14
CA PHE A 123 -12.62 -1.88 -8.15
C PHE A 123 -12.03 -3.25 -7.80
N MET A 124 -12.49 -3.87 -6.74
CA MET A 124 -12.03 -5.18 -6.29
C MET A 124 -12.24 -6.25 -7.37
N ALA A 125 -13.38 -6.25 -8.05
CA ALA A 125 -13.67 -7.21 -9.12
C ALA A 125 -12.69 -7.09 -10.29
N GLU A 126 -12.47 -5.88 -10.80
CA GLU A 126 -11.53 -5.63 -11.90
C GLU A 126 -10.07 -5.86 -11.48
N PHE A 127 -9.72 -5.46 -10.25
CA PHE A 127 -8.36 -5.56 -9.77
C PHE A 127 -7.91 -7.01 -9.54
N LEU A 128 -8.80 -7.93 -9.19
CA LEU A 128 -8.46 -9.35 -9.08
C LEU A 128 -8.07 -9.95 -10.45
N VAL A 129 -8.77 -9.54 -11.51
CA VAL A 129 -8.42 -9.93 -12.88
C VAL A 129 -7.05 -9.36 -13.27
N HIS A 130 -6.82 -8.08 -12.95
CA HIS A 130 -5.52 -7.44 -13.16
C HIS A 130 -4.38 -8.16 -12.43
N LEU A 131 -4.54 -8.51 -11.16
CA LEU A 131 -3.51 -9.21 -10.37
C LEU A 131 -3.11 -10.55 -11.02
N THR A 132 -4.09 -11.30 -11.53
CA THR A 132 -3.83 -12.55 -12.23
C THR A 132 -3.04 -12.31 -13.51
N ALA A 133 -3.43 -11.31 -14.31
CA ALA A 133 -2.72 -10.95 -15.54
C ALA A 133 -1.31 -10.38 -15.26
N LEU A 134 -1.16 -9.57 -14.21
CA LEU A 134 0.12 -8.99 -13.77
C LEU A 134 1.12 -10.09 -13.43
N ARG A 135 0.70 -11.07 -12.64
CA ARG A 135 1.55 -12.22 -12.28
C ARG A 135 1.98 -13.00 -13.51
N ALA A 136 1.04 -13.29 -14.42
CA ALA A 136 1.34 -14.04 -15.65
C ALA A 136 2.32 -13.27 -16.57
N ARG A 137 2.12 -11.96 -16.74
CA ARG A 137 3.00 -11.08 -17.51
C ARG A 137 4.41 -11.04 -16.90
N ALA A 138 4.51 -10.79 -15.60
CA ALA A 138 5.79 -10.72 -14.92
C ALA A 138 6.56 -12.06 -15.01
N ALA A 139 5.87 -13.17 -14.80
CA ALA A 139 6.48 -14.50 -14.91
C ALA A 139 7.02 -14.79 -16.34
N ALA A 140 6.31 -14.37 -17.39
CA ALA A 140 6.77 -14.51 -18.77
C ALA A 140 8.07 -13.72 -19.04
N ASP A 141 8.27 -12.63 -18.32
CA ASP A 141 9.47 -11.77 -18.40
C ASP A 141 10.53 -12.12 -17.33
N GLY A 142 10.35 -13.22 -16.60
CA GLY A 142 11.29 -13.66 -15.55
C GLY A 142 11.32 -12.76 -14.31
N ARG A 143 10.23 -12.06 -14.02
CA ARG A 143 10.10 -11.17 -12.85
C ARG A 143 9.15 -11.73 -11.80
N GLU A 144 9.48 -11.48 -10.54
CA GLU A 144 8.55 -11.58 -9.42
C GLU A 144 7.71 -10.29 -9.31
N VAL A 145 6.63 -10.33 -8.53
CA VAL A 145 5.75 -9.18 -8.32
C VAL A 145 5.56 -8.92 -6.83
N VAL A 146 5.50 -7.64 -6.46
CA VAL A 146 4.96 -7.20 -5.18
C VAL A 146 4.02 -6.01 -5.38
N VAL A 147 2.83 -6.08 -4.79
CA VAL A 147 1.86 -4.99 -4.74
C VAL A 147 1.82 -4.50 -3.29
N CYS A 148 2.40 -3.34 -3.07
CA CYS A 148 2.42 -2.66 -1.78
C CYS A 148 1.32 -1.62 -1.73
N GLY A 149 0.76 -1.36 -0.56
CA GLY A 149 -0.13 -0.21 -0.43
C GLY A 149 -1.18 -0.34 0.64
N ASP A 150 -2.06 0.65 0.64
CA ASP A 150 -3.26 0.68 1.45
C ASP A 150 -4.38 -0.09 0.73
N TRP A 151 -4.60 -1.31 1.18
CA TRP A 151 -5.61 -2.20 0.64
C TRP A 151 -7.00 -1.94 1.25
N ASN A 152 -7.05 -1.09 2.27
CA ASN A 152 -8.30 -0.73 2.95
C ASN A 152 -9.15 -1.94 3.39
N ILE A 153 -8.52 -3.09 3.63
CA ILE A 153 -9.15 -4.33 4.11
C ILE A 153 -8.24 -4.98 5.14
N ALA A 154 -8.78 -5.23 6.33
CA ALA A 154 -8.21 -6.14 7.30
C ALA A 154 -8.73 -7.57 7.01
N HIS A 155 -7.83 -8.55 6.82
CA HIS A 155 -8.23 -9.89 6.35
C HIS A 155 -8.78 -10.77 7.47
N ARG A 156 -8.10 -10.80 8.61
CA ARG A 156 -8.37 -11.70 9.73
C ARG A 156 -8.73 -10.92 11.01
N PRO A 157 -9.34 -11.58 12.00
CA PRO A 157 -9.57 -10.96 13.32
C PRO A 157 -8.29 -10.39 13.96
N GLU A 158 -7.14 -11.01 13.73
CA GLU A 158 -5.83 -10.57 14.23
C GLU A 158 -5.38 -9.25 13.62
N ASP A 159 -5.95 -8.86 12.47
CA ASP A 159 -5.61 -7.64 11.74
C ASP A 159 -6.35 -6.40 12.26
N LEU A 160 -7.25 -6.56 13.24
CA LEU A 160 -8.09 -5.49 13.74
C LEU A 160 -8.34 -5.64 15.24
N LYS A 161 -7.94 -4.64 16.03
CA LYS A 161 -8.10 -4.68 17.51
C LYS A 161 -9.52 -4.97 17.96
N ASN A 162 -10.50 -4.25 17.42
CA ASN A 162 -11.90 -4.33 17.81
C ASN A 162 -12.74 -5.08 16.77
N TRP A 163 -12.24 -6.18 16.23
CA TRP A 163 -12.85 -6.91 15.13
C TRP A 163 -14.31 -7.32 15.36
N LYS A 164 -14.69 -7.70 16.61
CA LYS A 164 -16.07 -8.10 16.94
C LYS A 164 -17.09 -6.99 16.68
N ALA A 165 -16.72 -5.74 16.99
CA ALA A 165 -17.59 -4.59 16.77
C ALA A 165 -17.60 -4.11 15.32
N ASN A 166 -16.58 -4.48 14.51
CA ASN A 166 -16.40 -3.99 13.16
C ASN A 166 -16.80 -4.98 12.05
N GLN A 167 -17.46 -6.09 12.37
CA GLN A 167 -17.86 -7.11 11.38
C GLN A 167 -18.81 -6.59 10.28
N LYS A 168 -19.42 -5.43 10.49
CA LYS A 168 -20.32 -4.74 9.54
C LYS A 168 -19.74 -3.42 9.06
N SER A 169 -18.45 -3.18 9.27
CA SER A 169 -17.76 -1.96 8.85
C SER A 169 -17.01 -2.19 7.53
N ALA A 170 -17.03 -1.21 6.64
CA ALA A 170 -16.17 -1.21 5.46
C ALA A 170 -14.71 -1.42 5.88
N GLY A 171 -13.98 -2.22 5.13
CA GLY A 171 -12.63 -2.67 5.46
C GLY A 171 -12.58 -3.97 6.28
N PHE A 172 -13.72 -4.48 6.76
CA PHE A 172 -13.78 -5.78 7.46
C PHE A 172 -15.06 -6.58 7.16
N LEU A 173 -15.77 -6.24 6.10
CA LEU A 173 -16.94 -6.98 5.66
C LEU A 173 -16.56 -8.41 5.24
N PRO A 174 -17.45 -9.40 5.44
CA PRO A 174 -17.19 -10.78 5.02
C PRO A 174 -16.79 -10.91 3.54
N GLU A 175 -17.44 -10.19 2.65
CA GLU A 175 -17.18 -10.17 1.20
C GLU A 175 -15.82 -9.55 0.85
N GLU A 176 -15.38 -8.50 1.55
CA GLU A 176 -14.06 -7.90 1.37
C GLU A 176 -12.94 -8.86 1.82
N ARG A 177 -13.15 -9.51 2.95
CA ARG A 177 -12.22 -10.52 3.48
C ARG A 177 -12.15 -11.76 2.58
N ALA A 178 -13.30 -12.20 2.06
CA ALA A 178 -13.36 -13.30 1.09
C ALA A 178 -12.64 -12.94 -0.22
N TRP A 179 -12.74 -11.68 -0.67
CA TRP A 179 -12.00 -11.19 -1.81
C TRP A 179 -10.48 -11.24 -1.61
N LEU A 180 -9.97 -10.82 -0.43
CA LEU A 180 -8.54 -10.98 -0.12
C LEU A 180 -8.12 -12.46 -0.09
N SER A 181 -8.96 -13.35 0.41
CA SER A 181 -8.69 -14.80 0.31
C SER A 181 -8.53 -15.24 -1.15
N ARG A 182 -9.36 -14.72 -2.07
CA ARG A 182 -9.22 -15.00 -3.50
C ARG A 182 -7.92 -14.44 -4.09
N VAL A 183 -7.44 -13.29 -3.64
CA VAL A 183 -6.12 -12.75 -4.03
C VAL A 183 -5.02 -13.75 -3.67
N TYR A 184 -5.11 -14.39 -2.51
CA TYR A 184 -4.09 -15.37 -2.07
C TYR A 184 -4.30 -16.74 -2.75
N ASP A 185 -5.51 -17.26 -2.76
CA ASP A 185 -5.79 -18.63 -3.17
C ASP A 185 -5.93 -18.79 -4.69
N GLU A 186 -6.57 -17.82 -5.38
CA GLU A 186 -6.84 -17.88 -6.83
C GLU A 186 -5.78 -17.13 -7.65
N ALA A 187 -5.47 -15.86 -7.30
CA ALA A 187 -4.43 -15.11 -8.00
C ALA A 187 -3.01 -15.54 -7.58
N GLY A 188 -2.88 -16.28 -6.46
CA GLY A 188 -1.66 -16.96 -6.04
C GLY A 188 -0.60 -16.03 -5.48
N TYR A 189 -1.02 -15.06 -4.68
CA TYR A 189 -0.13 -14.15 -3.96
C TYR A 189 0.00 -14.54 -2.49
N VAL A 190 0.95 -13.92 -1.80
CA VAL A 190 1.23 -14.13 -0.37
C VAL A 190 1.28 -12.78 0.33
N ASP A 191 0.60 -12.64 1.45
CA ASP A 191 0.78 -11.51 2.38
C ASP A 191 2.10 -11.69 3.14
N VAL A 192 3.11 -10.94 2.76
CA VAL A 192 4.48 -11.09 3.26
C VAL A 192 4.57 -10.86 4.76
N VAL A 193 3.93 -9.79 5.25
CA VAL A 193 3.96 -9.47 6.69
C VAL A 193 3.28 -10.56 7.50
N ARG A 194 2.13 -11.06 7.05
CA ARG A 194 1.42 -12.14 7.73
C ARG A 194 2.15 -13.47 7.65
N ALA A 195 2.84 -13.76 6.56
CA ALA A 195 3.66 -14.97 6.42
C ALA A 195 4.82 -15.00 7.42
N LEU A 196 5.47 -13.85 7.66
CA LEU A 196 6.55 -13.73 8.66
C LEU A 196 6.04 -13.65 10.10
N HIS A 197 4.76 -13.28 10.31
CA HIS A 197 4.15 -13.14 11.63
C HIS A 197 2.79 -13.87 11.70
N PRO A 198 2.74 -15.19 11.50
CA PRO A 198 1.48 -15.93 11.28
C PRO A 198 0.50 -15.85 12.47
N ASP A 199 1.01 -15.86 13.68
CA ASP A 199 0.21 -15.91 14.92
C ASP A 199 0.13 -14.58 15.68
N ARG A 200 0.76 -13.51 15.11
CA ARG A 200 0.82 -12.21 15.79
C ARG A 200 -0.45 -11.41 15.56
N THR A 201 -1.04 -10.87 16.63
CA THR A 201 -2.05 -9.82 16.53
C THR A 201 -1.42 -8.54 15.97
N GLY A 202 -1.98 -7.97 14.93
CA GLY A 202 -1.32 -6.91 14.15
C GLY A 202 -0.21 -7.50 13.25
N PRO A 203 0.94 -6.82 13.10
CA PRO A 203 1.18 -5.44 13.54
C PRO A 203 0.25 -4.44 12.83
N TYR A 204 -0.41 -3.58 13.58
CA TYR A 204 -1.32 -2.59 12.99
C TYR A 204 -0.54 -1.53 12.23
N THR A 205 -1.19 -0.98 11.18
CA THR A 205 -0.58 -0.01 10.27
C THR A 205 -1.33 1.32 10.24
N TRP A 206 -2.59 1.34 10.67
CA TRP A 206 -3.44 2.51 10.70
C TRP A 206 -4.16 2.68 12.04
N TRP A 207 -4.27 3.93 12.51
CA TRP A 207 -5.00 4.32 13.72
C TRP A 207 -5.76 5.61 13.47
N SER A 208 -7.09 5.58 13.64
CA SER A 208 -7.92 6.78 13.51
C SER A 208 -7.41 7.96 14.34
N TYR A 209 -7.55 9.16 13.81
CA TYR A 209 -7.34 10.40 14.59
C TYR A 209 -8.43 10.63 15.64
N ARG A 210 -9.56 9.91 15.57
CA ARG A 210 -10.68 10.07 16.51
C ARG A 210 -10.40 9.30 17.80
N GLY A 211 -10.82 9.91 18.92
CA GLY A 211 -10.62 9.30 20.24
C GLY A 211 -9.15 9.17 20.60
N ARG A 212 -8.82 8.10 21.31
CA ARG A 212 -7.45 7.74 21.70
C ARG A 212 -6.99 6.45 21.01
N ALA A 213 -7.35 6.29 19.73
CA ALA A 213 -7.10 5.04 19.01
C ALA A 213 -5.61 4.68 18.98
N PHE A 214 -4.73 5.65 18.73
CA PHE A 214 -3.28 5.43 18.70
C PHE A 214 -2.72 5.07 20.08
N ASP A 215 -3.08 5.82 21.13
CA ASP A 215 -2.60 5.58 22.49
C ASP A 215 -3.07 4.22 23.04
N ASN A 216 -4.30 3.83 22.70
CA ASN A 216 -4.88 2.54 23.11
C ASN A 216 -4.51 1.38 22.17
N ASP A 217 -3.69 1.62 21.16
CA ASP A 217 -3.34 0.69 20.10
C ASP A 217 -4.57 0.03 19.45
N SER A 218 -5.63 0.83 19.26
CA SER A 218 -6.87 0.38 18.58
C SER A 218 -6.69 0.55 17.06
N GLY A 219 -5.80 -0.24 16.49
CA GLY A 219 -5.36 -0.15 15.11
C GLY A 219 -5.98 -1.20 14.20
N TRP A 220 -5.73 -1.00 12.90
CA TRP A 220 -6.05 -1.88 11.78
C TRP A 220 -4.77 -2.17 10.99
N ARG A 221 -4.61 -3.37 10.50
CA ARG A 221 -3.58 -3.73 9.51
C ARG A 221 -4.23 -3.79 8.15
N ILE A 222 -4.14 -2.69 7.42
CA ILE A 222 -4.74 -2.48 6.11
C ILE A 222 -3.73 -2.10 5.02
N ASP A 223 -2.51 -1.76 5.43
CA ASP A 223 -1.39 -1.58 4.51
C ASP A 223 -0.66 -2.93 4.39
N LEU A 224 -0.67 -3.48 3.19
CA LEU A 224 -0.16 -4.82 2.92
C LEU A 224 0.96 -4.78 1.89
N GLN A 225 1.84 -5.77 1.98
CA GLN A 225 2.81 -6.11 0.93
C GLN A 225 2.47 -7.52 0.43
N VAL A 226 1.86 -7.57 -0.75
CA VAL A 226 1.29 -8.79 -1.33
C VAL A 226 2.18 -9.21 -2.50
N ALA A 227 2.93 -10.31 -2.34
CA ALA A 227 3.98 -10.72 -3.26
C ALA A 227 3.71 -12.09 -3.90
N THR A 228 4.32 -12.32 -5.06
CA THR A 228 4.38 -13.66 -5.65
C THR A 228 5.14 -14.62 -4.73
N PRO A 229 4.82 -15.92 -4.74
CA PRO A 229 5.43 -16.90 -3.81
C PRO A 229 6.96 -16.93 -3.84
N GLY A 230 7.58 -16.78 -5.03
CA GLY A 230 9.03 -16.78 -5.17
C GLY A 230 9.68 -15.59 -4.46
N LEU A 231 9.08 -14.40 -4.53
CA LEU A 231 9.56 -13.25 -3.79
C LEU A 231 9.24 -13.37 -2.29
N ALA A 232 8.03 -13.81 -1.94
CA ALA A 232 7.63 -13.97 -0.55
C ALA A 232 8.55 -14.95 0.21
N ALA A 233 9.02 -16.01 -0.44
CA ALA A 233 9.98 -16.97 0.13
C ALA A 233 11.38 -16.35 0.42
N LYS A 234 11.69 -15.21 -0.19
CA LYS A 234 12.93 -14.46 0.04
C LYS A 234 12.79 -13.36 1.09
N ALA A 235 11.60 -13.18 1.67
CA ALA A 235 11.39 -12.21 2.74
C ALA A 235 12.05 -12.72 4.03
N VAL A 236 12.92 -11.88 4.61
CA VAL A 236 13.69 -12.22 5.82
C VAL A 236 13.23 -11.44 7.04
N GLU A 237 12.63 -10.28 6.83
CA GLU A 237 12.11 -9.43 7.90
C GLU A 237 10.93 -8.59 7.40
N ALA A 238 9.97 -8.32 8.30
CA ALA A 238 8.93 -7.32 8.07
C ALA A 238 8.52 -6.65 9.37
N TYR A 239 8.37 -5.32 9.34
CA TYR A 239 8.02 -4.53 10.52
C TYR A 239 7.21 -3.28 10.15
N VAL A 240 6.61 -2.66 11.18
CA VAL A 240 5.87 -1.40 11.08
C VAL A 240 6.60 -0.34 11.89
N GLU A 241 6.91 0.78 11.27
CA GLU A 241 7.59 1.92 11.87
C GLU A 241 6.59 2.83 12.61
N ARG A 242 5.99 2.29 13.66
CA ARG A 242 5.02 3.04 14.47
C ARG A 242 5.71 4.17 15.23
N ALA A 243 5.23 5.42 15.10
CA ALA A 243 5.73 6.55 15.89
C ALA A 243 5.64 6.26 17.39
N ALA A 244 6.57 6.81 18.17
CA ALA A 244 6.58 6.59 19.62
C ALA A 244 5.36 7.23 20.30
N THR A 245 4.90 8.39 19.81
CA THR A 245 3.75 9.11 20.36
C THR A 245 2.77 9.54 19.26
N HIS A 246 1.53 9.83 19.66
CA HIS A 246 0.54 10.41 18.76
C HIS A 246 1.02 11.72 18.12
N ALA A 247 1.75 12.54 18.85
CA ALA A 247 2.23 13.84 18.37
C ALA A 247 3.33 13.74 17.30
N GLU A 248 4.11 12.66 17.32
CA GLU A 248 5.19 12.41 16.35
C GLU A 248 4.71 11.83 15.02
N ARG A 249 3.43 11.48 14.93
CA ARG A 249 2.87 10.93 13.69
C ARG A 249 2.79 12.00 12.60
N TRP A 250 3.38 11.75 11.46
CA TRP A 250 3.19 12.59 10.27
C TRP A 250 2.05 12.08 9.35
N SER A 251 1.55 10.86 9.59
CA SER A 251 0.35 10.28 8.97
C SER A 251 -0.48 9.53 10.02
N ASP A 252 -1.72 9.17 9.73
CA ASP A 252 -2.53 8.21 10.49
C ASP A 252 -2.17 6.75 10.17
N HIS A 253 -1.38 6.53 9.12
CA HIS A 253 -0.71 5.28 8.83
C HIS A 253 0.75 5.32 9.29
N ALA A 254 1.33 4.15 9.49
CA ALA A 254 2.76 3.96 9.74
C ALA A 254 3.41 3.24 8.55
N PRO A 255 4.67 3.54 8.22
CA PRO A 255 5.41 2.81 7.20
C PRO A 255 5.47 1.31 7.50
N VAL A 256 5.26 0.50 6.49
CA VAL A 256 5.38 -0.97 6.53
C VAL A 256 6.57 -1.36 5.68
N THR A 257 7.57 -1.94 6.29
CA THR A 257 8.81 -2.35 5.62
C THR A 257 8.92 -3.86 5.57
N ALA A 258 9.28 -4.40 4.40
CA ALA A 258 9.74 -5.77 4.24
C ALA A 258 11.13 -5.80 3.62
N VAL A 259 11.98 -6.68 4.12
CA VAL A 259 13.34 -6.93 3.65
C VAL A 259 13.38 -8.26 2.93
N PHE A 260 13.93 -8.26 1.71
CA PHE A 260 14.06 -9.44 0.88
C PHE A 260 15.52 -9.72 0.59
N ASP A 261 15.95 -10.96 0.78
CA ASP A 261 17.27 -11.42 0.30
C ASP A 261 17.16 -11.81 -1.17
N LEU A 262 17.58 -10.92 -2.06
CA LEU A 262 17.52 -11.11 -3.51
C LEU A 262 18.83 -11.70 -4.07
N ASN A 263 19.83 -11.95 -3.23
CA ASN A 263 21.16 -12.45 -3.66
C ASN A 263 21.26 -13.98 -3.65
N ASN A 264 20.23 -14.66 -3.17
CA ASN A 264 20.11 -16.12 -3.11
C ASN A 264 19.11 -16.68 -4.13
#